data_198c11573cd3feb492bdbc8f16ce9480
#
_entry.id   198c11573cd3feb492bdbc8f16ce9480
#
_cell.length_a   1.000
_cell.length_b   1.000
_cell.length_c   1.000
_cell.angle_alpha   90.00
_cell.angle_beta   90.00
_cell.angle_gamma   90.00
#
_symmetry.space_group_name_H-M   'P 1'
#
loop_
_entity.id
_entity.type
_entity.pdbx_description
1 polymer ?
#
loop_
_entity_poly.entity_id
_entity_poly.type
_entity_poly.pdbx_seq_one_letter_code
_entity_poly.pdbx_strand_id
1 'polypeptide(L)'
;VSAVAIMTTHVAFQTGIDPHSHIGAILGRFDYFLAVFFAFSAYLLWRGMDFHRGMLVTYFHRRFWRVVPGYWVYVVVVLALVPEAFGASWVSVLSTLSFTQIYLPEGFLGGMTHLWSLCVEVVFYLVMPLLGWALRNVGPAKRIMVFCGLALLSL
;
A
#
# COMPACT_ATOMS: atom_id res chain seq x y z
N VAL A 1 10.33 -1.73 -11.86
CA VAL A 1 11.60 -1.58 -11.11
C VAL A 1 11.31 -1.49 -9.62
N SER A 2 10.46 -0.54 -9.14
CA SER A 2 10.21 -0.33 -7.70
C SER A 2 9.68 -1.58 -6.98
N ALA A 3 8.70 -2.29 -7.55
CA ALA A 3 8.15 -3.50 -6.96
C ALA A 3 9.20 -4.62 -6.78
N VAL A 4 10.10 -4.77 -7.75
CA VAL A 4 11.20 -5.76 -7.67
C VAL A 4 12.18 -5.38 -6.57
N ALA A 5 12.53 -4.10 -6.43
CA ALA A 5 13.43 -3.62 -5.39
C ALA A 5 12.85 -3.88 -3.98
N ILE A 6 11.57 -3.54 -3.76
CA ILE A 6 10.87 -3.81 -2.50
C ILE A 6 10.80 -5.31 -2.20
N MET A 7 10.47 -6.12 -3.19
CA MET A 7 10.44 -7.58 -3.06
C MET A 7 11.82 -8.14 -2.67
N THR A 8 12.89 -7.62 -3.28
CA THR A 8 14.26 -8.03 -2.96
C THR A 8 14.61 -7.76 -1.49
N THR A 9 14.22 -6.59 -0.95
CA THR A 9 14.41 -6.26 0.46
C THR A 9 13.69 -7.25 1.38
N HIS A 10 12.41 -7.52 1.11
CA HIS A 10 11.63 -8.43 1.93
C HIS A 10 12.19 -9.87 1.90
N VAL A 11 12.54 -10.38 0.72
CA VAL A 11 13.15 -11.70 0.58
C VAL A 11 14.50 -11.76 1.33
N ALA A 12 15.34 -10.74 1.19
CA ALA A 12 16.64 -10.70 1.84
C ALA A 12 16.54 -10.79 3.37
N PHE A 13 15.62 -10.01 3.97
CA PHE A 13 15.45 -10.04 5.43
C PHE A 13 14.74 -11.30 5.93
N GLN A 14 13.82 -11.87 5.17
CA GLN A 14 13.19 -13.14 5.50
C GLN A 14 14.14 -14.34 5.36
N THR A 15 15.16 -14.24 4.51
CA THR A 15 16.21 -15.28 4.37
C THR A 15 17.37 -15.13 5.35
N GLY A 16 17.28 -14.21 6.33
CA GLY A 16 18.22 -14.08 7.43
C GLY A 16 19.43 -13.19 7.15
N ILE A 17 19.38 -12.33 6.14
CA ILE A 17 20.43 -11.32 5.95
C ILE A 17 20.34 -10.32 7.11
N ASP A 18 21.47 -10.18 7.85
CA ASP A 18 21.58 -9.22 8.93
C ASP A 18 21.40 -7.78 8.40
N PRO A 19 20.39 -7.02 8.89
CA PRO A 19 20.16 -5.63 8.50
C PRO A 19 21.36 -4.70 8.76
N HIS A 20 22.20 -5.04 9.74
CA HIS A 20 23.39 -4.26 10.12
C HIS A 20 24.63 -4.59 9.27
N SER A 21 24.58 -5.63 8.45
CA SER A 21 25.65 -5.92 7.49
C SER A 21 25.70 -4.88 6.37
N HIS A 22 26.83 -4.73 5.68
CA HIS A 22 26.95 -3.83 4.53
C HIS A 22 25.91 -4.13 3.44
N ILE A 23 25.67 -5.41 3.16
CA ILE A 23 24.67 -5.85 2.19
C ILE A 23 23.26 -5.55 2.70
N GLY A 24 22.96 -5.85 3.96
CA GLY A 24 21.67 -5.56 4.58
C GLY A 24 21.34 -4.07 4.59
N ALA A 25 22.33 -3.21 4.90
CA ALA A 25 22.16 -1.76 4.86
C ALA A 25 21.89 -1.22 3.44
N ILE A 26 22.48 -1.82 2.40
CA ILE A 26 22.19 -1.47 1.01
C ILE A 26 20.77 -1.93 0.62
N LEU A 27 20.42 -3.15 0.94
CA LEU A 27 19.10 -3.72 0.63
C LEU A 27 17.97 -3.00 1.38
N GLY A 28 18.22 -2.59 2.64
CA GLY A 28 17.26 -1.79 3.42
C GLY A 28 16.94 -0.44 2.78
N ARG A 29 17.87 0.14 2.02
CA ARG A 29 17.60 1.38 1.29
C ARG A 29 16.62 1.21 0.12
N PHE A 30 16.38 -0.02 -0.33
CA PHE A 30 15.39 -0.27 -1.39
C PHE A 30 13.96 -0.04 -0.91
N ASP A 31 13.70 0.06 0.39
CA ASP A 31 12.39 0.48 0.92
C ASP A 31 12.02 1.90 0.49
N TYR A 32 12.99 2.78 0.18
CA TYR A 32 12.70 4.08 -0.41
C TYR A 32 11.96 4.00 -1.75
N PHE A 33 12.08 2.88 -2.48
CA PHE A 33 11.29 2.65 -3.70
C PHE A 33 9.78 2.56 -3.43
N LEU A 34 9.37 2.30 -2.19
CA LEU A 34 7.98 2.35 -1.79
C LEU A 34 7.44 3.79 -1.88
N ALA A 35 8.19 4.77 -1.36
CA ALA A 35 7.83 6.18 -1.47
C ALA A 35 7.75 6.64 -2.94
N VAL A 36 8.71 6.21 -3.77
CA VAL A 36 8.70 6.47 -5.21
C VAL A 36 7.47 5.85 -5.88
N PHE A 37 7.14 4.60 -5.51
CA PHE A 37 5.95 3.92 -6.03
C PHE A 37 4.66 4.68 -5.68
N PHE A 38 4.51 5.12 -4.43
CA PHE A 38 3.35 5.92 -4.00
C PHE A 38 3.29 7.29 -4.70
N ALA A 39 4.43 7.96 -4.87
CA ALA A 39 4.49 9.24 -5.58
C ALA A 39 4.05 9.11 -7.04
N PHE A 40 4.52 8.07 -7.74
CA PHE A 40 4.08 7.79 -9.12
C PHE A 40 2.60 7.40 -9.17
N SER A 41 2.13 6.58 -8.24
CA SER A 41 0.72 6.21 -8.15
C SER A 41 -0.16 7.43 -7.91
N ALA A 42 0.25 8.34 -7.00
CA ALA A 42 -0.42 9.61 -6.76
C ALA A 42 -0.52 10.46 -8.02
N TYR A 43 0.61 10.64 -8.70
CA TYR A 43 0.67 11.43 -9.92
C TYR A 43 -0.23 10.88 -11.02
N LEU A 44 -0.16 9.57 -11.28
CA LEU A 44 -0.97 8.92 -12.32
C LEU A 44 -2.47 8.97 -11.98
N LEU A 45 -2.82 8.77 -10.71
CA LEU A 45 -4.19 8.88 -10.24
C LEU A 45 -4.72 10.30 -10.40
N TRP A 46 -3.94 11.29 -9.96
CA TRP A 46 -4.31 12.69 -10.09
C TRP A 46 -4.51 13.10 -11.55
N ARG A 47 -3.58 12.73 -12.42
CA ARG A 47 -3.64 13.03 -13.85
C ARG A 47 -4.86 12.39 -14.55
N GLY A 48 -5.26 11.20 -14.08
CA GLY A 48 -6.40 10.45 -14.64
C GLY A 48 -7.75 10.78 -14.00
N MET A 49 -7.80 11.71 -13.03
CA MET A 49 -9.06 12.13 -12.41
C MET A 49 -9.78 13.16 -13.28
N ASP A 50 -10.92 12.75 -13.79
CA ASP A 50 -11.87 13.62 -14.48
C ASP A 50 -13.17 13.70 -13.67
N PHE A 51 -13.49 14.88 -13.13
CA PHE A 51 -14.58 15.08 -12.15
C PHE A 51 -15.96 15.16 -12.82
N HIS A 52 -16.35 14.14 -13.56
CA HIS A 52 -17.69 14.00 -14.14
C HIS A 52 -18.60 13.09 -13.27
N ARG A 53 -19.91 13.08 -13.57
CA ARG A 53 -20.86 12.18 -12.90
C ARG A 53 -20.48 10.72 -13.17
N GLY A 54 -20.45 9.90 -12.11
CA GLY A 54 -20.07 8.47 -12.18
C GLY A 54 -18.57 8.20 -12.10
N MET A 55 -17.71 9.22 -12.04
CA MET A 55 -16.27 9.06 -11.92
C MET A 55 -15.89 8.16 -10.75
N LEU A 56 -16.46 8.39 -9.57
CA LEU A 56 -16.11 7.63 -8.36
C LEU A 56 -16.43 6.14 -8.51
N VAL A 57 -17.58 5.80 -9.05
CA VAL A 57 -17.98 4.40 -9.27
C VAL A 57 -16.99 3.72 -10.22
N THR A 58 -16.69 4.35 -11.34
CA THR A 58 -15.73 3.82 -12.34
C THR A 58 -14.33 3.71 -11.74
N TYR A 59 -13.91 4.71 -10.96
CA TYR A 59 -12.62 4.72 -10.29
C TYR A 59 -12.48 3.55 -9.30
N PHE A 60 -13.42 3.42 -8.35
CA PHE A 60 -13.38 2.34 -7.35
C PHE A 60 -13.54 0.96 -7.97
N HIS A 61 -14.41 0.81 -8.95
CA HIS A 61 -14.57 -0.45 -9.68
C HIS A 61 -13.25 -0.91 -10.33
N ARG A 62 -12.55 -0.01 -11.05
CA ARG A 62 -11.25 -0.33 -11.67
C ARG A 62 -10.18 -0.68 -10.65
N ARG A 63 -10.15 -0.01 -9.48
CA ARG A 63 -9.19 -0.29 -8.41
C ARG A 63 -9.49 -1.59 -7.70
N PHE A 64 -10.76 -1.84 -7.40
CA PHE A 64 -11.21 -3.11 -6.81
C PHE A 64 -10.74 -4.29 -7.65
N TRP A 65 -11.08 -4.33 -8.93
CA TRP A 65 -10.73 -5.45 -9.80
C TRP A 65 -9.23 -5.59 -10.07
N ARG A 66 -8.47 -4.51 -9.89
CA ARG A 66 -7.02 -4.54 -10.03
C ARG A 66 -6.32 -5.16 -8.81
N VAL A 67 -6.82 -4.93 -7.60
CA VAL A 67 -6.12 -5.26 -6.35
C VAL A 67 -6.77 -6.44 -5.64
N VAL A 68 -8.08 -6.37 -5.38
CA VAL A 68 -8.76 -7.26 -4.44
C VAL A 68 -8.78 -8.73 -4.87
N PRO A 69 -9.11 -9.10 -6.12
CA PRO A 69 -9.16 -10.50 -6.50
C PRO A 69 -7.81 -11.21 -6.37
N GLY A 70 -6.73 -10.59 -6.88
CA GLY A 70 -5.39 -11.16 -6.76
C GLY A 70 -4.93 -11.27 -5.31
N TYR A 71 -5.25 -10.27 -4.49
CA TYR A 71 -4.96 -10.27 -3.06
C TYR A 71 -5.68 -11.40 -2.32
N TRP A 72 -6.97 -11.56 -2.52
CA TRP A 72 -7.75 -12.63 -1.87
C TRP A 72 -7.26 -14.01 -2.27
N VAL A 73 -6.93 -14.22 -3.54
CA VAL A 73 -6.32 -15.49 -3.99
C VAL A 73 -5.02 -15.73 -3.25
N TYR A 74 -4.16 -14.71 -3.13
CA TYR A 74 -2.91 -14.81 -2.39
C TYR A 74 -3.14 -15.17 -0.91
N VAL A 75 -4.09 -14.50 -0.22
CA VAL A 75 -4.44 -14.80 1.18
C VAL A 75 -4.89 -16.26 1.34
N VAL A 76 -5.75 -16.75 0.44
CA VAL A 76 -6.23 -18.16 0.47
C VAL A 76 -5.06 -19.13 0.28
N VAL A 77 -4.15 -18.84 -0.66
CA VAL A 77 -2.97 -19.68 -0.90
C VAL A 77 -2.06 -19.70 0.34
N VAL A 78 -1.82 -18.56 0.98
CA VAL A 78 -1.02 -18.50 2.21
C VAL A 78 -1.68 -19.27 3.35
N LEU A 79 -2.98 -19.11 3.57
CA LEU A 79 -3.72 -19.86 4.59
C LEU A 79 -3.69 -21.38 4.36
N ALA A 80 -3.59 -21.82 3.11
CA ALA A 80 -3.56 -23.23 2.74
C ALA A 80 -2.15 -23.86 2.78
N LEU A 81 -1.11 -23.09 2.53
CA LEU A 81 0.23 -23.63 2.26
C LEU A 81 1.32 -23.16 3.25
N VAL A 82 1.11 -22.04 3.95
CA VAL A 82 2.15 -21.44 4.81
C VAL A 82 1.91 -21.85 6.26
N PRO A 83 2.82 -22.65 6.86
CA PRO A 83 2.65 -23.16 8.22
C PRO A 83 2.47 -22.08 9.28
N GLU A 84 3.12 -20.93 9.12
CA GLU A 84 3.02 -19.77 10.01
C GLU A 84 1.63 -19.14 10.06
N ALA A 85 0.80 -19.41 9.05
CA ALA A 85 -0.59 -18.96 8.99
C ALA A 85 -1.57 -19.99 9.57
N PHE A 86 -1.12 -21.22 9.89
CA PHE A 86 -1.99 -22.26 10.42
C PHE A 86 -2.41 -21.92 11.86
N GLY A 87 -3.69 -22.05 12.13
CA GLY A 87 -4.25 -21.69 13.43
C GLY A 87 -4.43 -20.19 13.65
N ALA A 88 -4.37 -19.40 12.59
CA ALA A 88 -4.64 -17.96 12.66
C ALA A 88 -6.01 -17.68 13.29
N SER A 89 -6.07 -16.61 14.09
CA SER A 89 -7.32 -16.16 14.68
C SER A 89 -8.27 -15.62 13.62
N TRP A 90 -9.58 -15.70 13.88
CA TRP A 90 -10.57 -15.06 12.99
C TRP A 90 -10.37 -13.57 12.84
N VAL A 91 -9.82 -12.91 13.88
CA VAL A 91 -9.47 -11.49 13.83
C VAL A 91 -8.38 -11.24 12.79
N SER A 92 -7.30 -12.02 12.79
CA SER A 92 -6.22 -11.90 11.81
C SER A 92 -6.70 -12.19 10.38
N VAL A 93 -7.55 -13.20 10.20
CA VAL A 93 -8.09 -13.54 8.87
C VAL A 93 -8.99 -12.42 8.34
N LEU A 94 -9.96 -11.97 9.15
CA LEU A 94 -10.90 -10.94 8.73
C LEU A 94 -10.21 -9.58 8.52
N SER A 95 -9.28 -9.20 9.40
CA SER A 95 -8.53 -7.95 9.24
C SER A 95 -7.65 -7.97 8.00
N THR A 96 -7.03 -9.10 7.69
CA THR A 96 -6.27 -9.28 6.45
C THR A 96 -7.19 -9.16 5.24
N LEU A 97 -8.31 -9.89 5.20
CA LEU A 97 -9.24 -9.82 4.06
C LEU A 97 -9.85 -8.42 3.84
N SER A 98 -9.97 -7.63 4.91
CA SER A 98 -10.51 -6.26 4.86
C SER A 98 -9.46 -5.16 4.74
N PHE A 99 -8.17 -5.49 4.60
CA PHE A 99 -7.04 -4.54 4.56
C PHE A 99 -6.91 -3.67 5.83
N THR A 100 -7.34 -4.18 6.99
CA THR A 100 -7.31 -3.46 8.26
C THR A 100 -6.31 -4.01 9.26
N GLN A 101 -5.47 -4.98 8.87
CA GLN A 101 -4.52 -5.67 9.74
C GLN A 101 -3.53 -4.74 10.44
N ILE A 102 -3.19 -3.59 9.85
CA ILE A 102 -2.28 -2.61 10.47
C ILE A 102 -2.90 -1.83 11.64
N TYR A 103 -4.23 -1.85 11.76
CA TYR A 103 -4.97 -1.08 12.79
C TYR A 103 -5.36 -1.92 14.00
N LEU A 104 -5.11 -3.22 13.97
CA LEU A 104 -5.48 -4.16 15.03
C LEU A 104 -4.23 -4.81 15.63
N PRO A 105 -4.13 -4.93 16.98
CA PRO A 105 -2.95 -5.51 17.64
C PRO A 105 -2.61 -6.92 17.18
N GLU A 106 -3.62 -7.74 16.87
CA GLU A 106 -3.48 -9.12 16.39
C GLU A 106 -3.90 -9.26 14.92
N GLY A 107 -3.83 -8.18 14.16
CA GLY A 107 -4.39 -8.13 12.81
C GLY A 107 -3.56 -8.86 11.77
N PHE A 108 -2.27 -9.09 12.00
CA PHE A 108 -1.39 -9.72 11.02
C PHE A 108 -1.48 -11.25 11.03
N LEU A 109 -1.57 -11.82 9.83
CA LEU A 109 -1.34 -13.24 9.61
C LEU A 109 0.16 -13.55 9.61
N GLY A 110 0.54 -14.70 10.18
CA GLY A 110 1.91 -15.19 10.12
C GLY A 110 2.42 -15.25 8.67
N GLY A 111 3.66 -14.85 8.46
CA GLY A 111 4.27 -14.80 7.12
C GLY A 111 3.81 -13.67 6.21
N MET A 112 2.82 -12.83 6.61
CA MET A 112 2.22 -11.81 5.75
C MET A 112 2.45 -10.36 6.21
N THR A 113 3.44 -10.11 7.06
CA THR A 113 3.73 -8.77 7.59
C THR A 113 4.03 -7.73 6.49
N HIS A 114 4.64 -8.16 5.38
CA HIS A 114 4.95 -7.29 4.24
C HIS A 114 3.71 -6.68 3.55
N LEU A 115 2.51 -7.20 3.81
CA LEU A 115 1.26 -6.67 3.25
C LEU A 115 0.78 -5.37 3.90
N TRP A 116 1.50 -4.84 4.90
CA TRP A 116 1.19 -3.55 5.48
C TRP A 116 1.13 -2.43 4.42
N SER A 117 2.00 -2.48 3.42
CA SER A 117 2.06 -1.50 2.34
C SER A 117 0.79 -1.48 1.48
N LEU A 118 0.15 -2.65 1.31
CA LEU A 118 -1.10 -2.74 0.56
C LEU A 118 -2.27 -2.11 1.31
N CYS A 119 -2.29 -2.19 2.65
CA CYS A 119 -3.28 -1.47 3.45
C CYS A 119 -3.13 0.05 3.27
N VAL A 120 -1.90 0.54 3.30
CA VAL A 120 -1.60 1.96 3.01
C VAL A 120 -2.05 2.34 1.60
N GLU A 121 -1.82 1.48 0.61
CA GLU A 121 -2.26 1.71 -0.77
C GLU A 121 -3.79 1.81 -0.89
N VAL A 122 -4.53 0.97 -0.18
CA VAL A 122 -6.01 1.03 -0.16
C VAL A 122 -6.49 2.33 0.46
N VAL A 123 -5.93 2.75 1.61
CA VAL A 123 -6.25 4.04 2.22
C VAL A 123 -5.94 5.19 1.27
N PHE A 124 -4.81 5.11 0.58
CA PHE A 124 -4.43 6.09 -0.43
C PHE A 124 -5.47 6.18 -1.57
N TYR A 125 -5.98 5.04 -2.06
CA TYR A 125 -7.05 5.04 -3.06
C TYR A 125 -8.36 5.64 -2.56
N LEU A 126 -8.67 5.54 -1.27
CA LEU A 126 -9.85 6.17 -0.66
C LEU A 126 -9.68 7.69 -0.52
N VAL A 127 -8.48 8.13 -0.12
CA VAL A 127 -8.19 9.54 0.16
C VAL A 127 -8.02 10.36 -1.13
N MET A 128 -7.42 9.79 -2.18
CA MET A 128 -7.10 10.54 -3.41
C MET A 128 -8.31 11.19 -4.10
N PRO A 129 -9.47 10.54 -4.26
CA PRO A 129 -10.65 11.20 -4.84
C PRO A 129 -11.17 12.34 -3.98
N LEU A 130 -11.08 12.22 -2.64
CA LEU A 130 -11.49 13.26 -1.70
C LEU A 130 -10.58 14.49 -1.82
N LEU A 131 -9.27 14.29 -1.86
CA LEU A 131 -8.29 15.34 -2.10
C LEU A 131 -8.50 16.00 -3.48
N GLY A 132 -8.71 15.19 -4.51
CA GLY A 132 -8.98 15.68 -5.84
C GLY A 132 -10.24 16.55 -5.90
N TRP A 133 -11.30 16.12 -5.23
CA TRP A 133 -12.54 16.91 -5.13
C TRP A 133 -12.35 18.20 -4.33
N ALA A 134 -11.69 18.13 -3.17
CA ALA A 134 -11.42 19.28 -2.34
C ALA A 134 -10.55 20.34 -3.04
N LEU A 135 -9.58 19.89 -3.82
CA LEU A 135 -8.63 20.76 -4.50
C LEU A 135 -9.01 21.10 -5.94
N ARG A 136 -10.17 20.67 -6.44
CA ARG A 136 -10.56 20.86 -7.85
C ARG A 136 -10.58 22.33 -8.30
N ASN A 137 -10.98 23.24 -7.40
CA ASN A 137 -11.08 24.69 -7.65
C ASN A 137 -9.83 25.47 -7.19
N VAL A 138 -8.80 24.79 -6.71
CA VAL A 138 -7.58 25.39 -6.20
C VAL A 138 -6.55 25.49 -7.32
N GLY A 139 -5.92 26.66 -7.49
CA GLY A 139 -4.89 26.86 -8.50
C GLY A 139 -3.63 26.00 -8.26
N PRO A 140 -2.82 25.74 -9.30
CA PRO A 140 -1.71 24.79 -9.22
C PRO A 140 -0.68 25.13 -8.16
N ALA A 141 -0.32 26.40 -7.98
CA ALA A 141 0.64 26.83 -6.95
C ALA A 141 0.15 26.51 -5.53
N LYS A 142 -1.13 26.77 -5.23
CA LYS A 142 -1.71 26.44 -3.91
C LYS A 142 -1.82 24.94 -3.69
N ARG A 143 -2.07 24.13 -4.73
CA ARG A 143 -2.04 22.66 -4.62
C ARG A 143 -0.67 22.16 -4.20
N ILE A 144 0.40 22.68 -4.81
CA ILE A 144 1.77 22.34 -4.43
C ILE A 144 2.02 22.69 -2.96
N MET A 145 1.59 23.88 -2.51
CA MET A 145 1.74 24.30 -1.09
C MET A 145 1.01 23.33 -0.14
N VAL A 146 -0.19 22.88 -0.48
CA VAL A 146 -0.94 21.89 0.32
C VAL A 146 -0.17 20.57 0.41
N PHE A 147 0.33 20.04 -0.71
CA PHE A 147 1.09 18.79 -0.71
C PHE A 147 2.42 18.93 0.05
N CYS A 148 3.13 20.03 -0.11
CA CYS A 148 4.34 20.31 0.68
C CYS A 148 4.02 20.42 2.18
N GLY A 149 2.93 21.08 2.55
CA GLY A 149 2.47 21.18 3.95
C GLY A 149 2.13 19.81 4.53
N LEU A 150 1.42 18.96 3.81
CA LEU A 150 1.11 17.59 4.25
C LEU A 150 2.38 16.74 4.39
N ALA A 151 3.34 16.88 3.49
CA ALA A 151 4.62 16.19 3.57
C ALA A 151 5.44 16.64 4.79
N LEU A 152 5.44 17.93 5.12
CA LEU A 152 6.11 18.46 6.31
C LEU A 152 5.44 18.01 7.62
N LEU A 153 4.12 17.85 7.63
CA LEU A 153 3.38 17.35 8.80
C LEU A 153 3.59 15.85 9.04
N SER A 154 4.11 15.12 8.06
CA SER A 154 4.38 13.68 8.17
C SER A 154 5.79 13.36 8.68
N LEU A 155 6.64 14.37 8.88
CA LEU A 155 8.00 14.25 9.41
C LEU A 155 8.01 14.36 10.93
#